data_a491d51ff51425260aa5b9580bdc38e0
#
_entry.id   a491d51ff51425260aa5b9580bdc38e0
#
_cell.length_a   1.000
_cell.length_b   1.000
_cell.length_c   1.000
_cell.angle_alpha   90.00
_cell.angle_beta   90.00
_cell.angle_gamma   90.00
#
_symmetry.space_group_name_H-M   'P 1'
#
loop_
_entity.id
_entity.type
_entity.pdbx_description
1 polymer ?
#
loop_
_entity_poly.entity_id
_entity_poly.type
_entity_poly.pdbx_seq_one_letter_code
_entity_poly.pdbx_strand_id
1 'polypeptide(L)'
;MQTHSKTMTGGIAPGRQAAFIAPEIPAPRVSVVVPTMGRPELLNRCIAALMAQSLDAADYEVLIVDDGPSDATRAIVEEWIMRQPQRIVYIANHGPHGPAAARNRGWQAAAAQIIAFTDDDTVPDPNWLAGGLAAFEPEVEALVGRVVMPLPDQPTDYERDASHLETAEFVTANCFCRRHTLNLLQGFDERFRLAWREDSDFHFRLLEAGARIKAAPGALVEHPVRPARWGVSIFQQKKIVFDALLYKKHPKLYRQRIRATPRWDYYLIVLSLFTILAGLASGHGLLAAGAGLVWFGMTAWFFSIRIRGTARTPSHLAEMALTSALIPPLAVYWRAVGALRFKVGFL
;
A
#
# COMPACT_ATOMS: atom_id res chain seq x y z
N MET A 1 -23.08 53.53 -81.15
CA MET A 1 -23.54 53.95 -79.81
C MET A 1 -23.62 52.73 -78.92
N GLN A 2 -22.53 52.48 -78.15
CA GLN A 2 -22.43 51.31 -77.25
C GLN A 2 -22.47 51.88 -75.85
N THR A 3 -23.47 51.50 -75.08
CA THR A 3 -23.60 51.79 -73.64
C THR A 3 -23.04 50.66 -72.82
N HIS A 4 -21.95 50.94 -72.09
CA HIS A 4 -21.37 50.03 -71.13
C HIS A 4 -22.11 50.03 -69.78
N SER A 5 -22.69 48.94 -69.36
CA SER A 5 -23.22 48.68 -68.03
C SER A 5 -22.13 48.18 -67.13
N LYS A 6 -21.81 48.94 -66.06
CA LYS A 6 -20.87 48.46 -64.99
C LYS A 6 -21.69 47.76 -63.93
N THR A 7 -21.48 46.45 -63.82
CA THR A 7 -21.96 45.62 -62.67
C THR A 7 -20.97 45.76 -61.50
N MET A 8 -21.45 46.32 -60.38
CA MET A 8 -20.69 46.34 -59.13
C MET A 8 -20.95 45.02 -58.42
N THR A 9 -19.94 44.17 -58.29
CA THR A 9 -19.91 42.99 -57.41
C THR A 9 -19.40 43.41 -56.02
N GLY A 10 -20.33 43.51 -55.04
CA GLY A 10 -19.99 43.70 -53.62
C GLY A 10 -19.44 42.39 -53.05
N GLY A 11 -18.14 42.35 -52.76
CA GLY A 11 -17.52 41.24 -52.05
C GLY A 11 -17.91 41.30 -50.56
N ILE A 12 -18.60 40.24 -50.08
CA ILE A 12 -18.85 40.00 -48.67
C ILE A 12 -17.53 39.46 -48.06
N ALA A 13 -16.95 40.21 -47.15
CA ALA A 13 -15.79 39.78 -46.38
C ALA A 13 -16.15 38.56 -45.52
N PRO A 14 -15.31 37.50 -45.45
CA PRO A 14 -15.59 36.37 -44.59
C PRO A 14 -15.54 36.79 -43.12
N GLY A 15 -16.69 36.66 -42.44
CA GLY A 15 -16.81 36.88 -41.01
C GLY A 15 -15.80 36.02 -40.24
N ARG A 16 -14.97 36.65 -39.38
CA ARG A 16 -14.15 35.95 -38.40
C ARG A 16 -15.07 35.12 -37.50
N GLN A 17 -15.10 33.82 -37.67
CA GLN A 17 -15.61 32.92 -36.65
C GLN A 17 -14.75 33.13 -35.40
N ALA A 18 -15.30 33.70 -34.35
CA ALA A 18 -14.70 33.72 -33.04
C ALA A 18 -14.55 32.25 -32.59
N ALA A 19 -13.32 31.75 -32.54
CA ALA A 19 -13.05 30.47 -31.95
C ALA A 19 -13.49 30.52 -30.47
N PHE A 20 -14.50 29.74 -30.13
CA PHE A 20 -14.94 29.56 -28.75
C PHE A 20 -13.78 28.83 -28.03
N ILE A 21 -12.91 29.58 -27.36
CA ILE A 21 -11.90 29.01 -26.46
C ILE A 21 -12.70 28.57 -25.25
N ALA A 22 -12.94 27.27 -25.14
CA ALA A 22 -13.51 26.71 -23.93
C ALA A 22 -12.61 27.13 -22.73
N PRO A 23 -13.18 27.59 -21.62
CA PRO A 23 -12.37 27.94 -20.45
C PRO A 23 -11.49 26.77 -20.09
N GLU A 24 -10.19 26.98 -20.04
CA GLU A 24 -9.22 25.99 -19.59
C GLU A 24 -9.53 25.70 -18.12
N ILE A 25 -10.04 24.50 -17.82
CA ILE A 25 -10.27 24.08 -16.43
C ILE A 25 -8.88 23.97 -15.81
N PRO A 26 -8.55 24.76 -14.77
CA PRO A 26 -7.24 24.70 -14.17
C PRO A 26 -6.97 23.30 -13.62
N ALA A 27 -5.75 22.80 -13.83
CA ALA A 27 -5.36 21.49 -13.32
C ALA A 27 -5.50 21.46 -11.78
N PRO A 28 -5.97 20.36 -11.19
CA PRO A 28 -6.09 20.23 -9.74
C PRO A 28 -4.71 20.37 -9.07
N ARG A 29 -4.69 20.82 -7.82
CA ARG A 29 -3.46 20.97 -7.03
C ARG A 29 -2.95 19.61 -6.54
N VAL A 30 -3.86 18.67 -6.29
CA VAL A 30 -3.54 17.32 -5.84
C VAL A 30 -4.44 16.28 -6.50
N SER A 31 -3.86 15.16 -6.92
CA SER A 31 -4.58 13.96 -7.38
C SER A 31 -4.47 12.86 -6.33
N VAL A 32 -5.60 12.37 -5.87
CA VAL A 32 -5.68 11.25 -4.92
C VAL A 32 -5.76 9.95 -5.69
N VAL A 33 -4.88 9.01 -5.41
CA VAL A 33 -4.87 7.67 -6.01
C VAL A 33 -5.27 6.65 -4.96
N VAL A 34 -6.38 5.94 -5.23
CA VAL A 34 -6.94 4.89 -4.36
C VAL A 34 -6.95 3.56 -5.12
N PRO A 35 -6.01 2.65 -4.86
CA PRO A 35 -6.09 1.29 -5.38
C PRO A 35 -7.18 0.52 -4.64
N THR A 36 -7.97 -0.27 -5.34
CA THR A 36 -9.00 -1.14 -4.75
C THR A 36 -9.04 -2.50 -5.41
N MET A 37 -9.49 -3.52 -4.70
CA MET A 37 -9.73 -4.86 -5.24
C MET A 37 -10.78 -5.60 -4.41
N GLY A 38 -12.00 -5.71 -4.97
CA GLY A 38 -13.07 -6.54 -4.42
C GLY A 38 -13.57 -6.14 -3.02
N ARG A 39 -13.57 -4.83 -2.69
CA ARG A 39 -13.96 -4.28 -1.37
C ARG A 39 -14.89 -3.06 -1.51
N PRO A 40 -16.03 -3.20 -2.19
CA PRO A 40 -16.88 -2.07 -2.54
C PRO A 40 -17.39 -1.28 -1.32
N GLU A 41 -17.70 -1.93 -0.20
CA GLU A 41 -18.21 -1.26 1.02
C GLU A 41 -17.12 -0.42 1.70
N LEU A 42 -15.87 -0.91 1.74
CA LEU A 42 -14.74 -0.16 2.29
C LEU A 42 -14.41 1.04 1.40
N LEU A 43 -14.34 0.80 0.10
CA LEU A 43 -14.14 1.84 -0.90
C LEU A 43 -15.21 2.93 -0.80
N ASN A 44 -16.48 2.56 -0.62
CA ASN A 44 -17.56 3.54 -0.48
C ASN A 44 -17.34 4.49 0.71
N ARG A 45 -16.88 3.96 1.85
CA ARG A 45 -16.54 4.80 3.03
C ARG A 45 -15.34 5.71 2.75
N CYS A 46 -14.32 5.19 2.10
CA CYS A 46 -13.16 5.98 1.71
C CYS A 46 -13.54 7.11 0.76
N ILE A 47 -14.32 6.85 -0.28
CA ILE A 47 -14.78 7.87 -1.22
C ILE A 47 -15.64 8.92 -0.48
N ALA A 48 -16.53 8.52 0.41
CA ALA A 48 -17.34 9.45 1.20
C ALA A 48 -16.45 10.43 1.99
N ALA A 49 -15.40 9.94 2.64
CA ALA A 49 -14.44 10.76 3.38
C ALA A 49 -13.62 11.69 2.44
N LEU A 50 -13.26 11.20 1.25
CA LEU A 50 -12.58 12.01 0.23
C LEU A 50 -13.47 13.10 -0.35
N MET A 51 -14.77 12.86 -0.47
CA MET A 51 -15.72 13.88 -0.93
C MET A 51 -16.06 14.92 0.16
N ALA A 52 -15.74 14.64 1.42
CA ALA A 52 -15.94 15.52 2.57
C ALA A 52 -14.68 16.35 2.91
N GLN A 53 -13.68 16.40 2.03
CA GLN A 53 -12.47 17.20 2.27
C GLN A 53 -12.78 18.69 2.33
N SER A 54 -12.07 19.42 3.21
CA SER A 54 -12.18 20.87 3.37
C SER A 54 -11.53 21.67 2.22
N LEU A 55 -10.70 21.01 1.41
CA LEU A 55 -10.12 21.60 0.20
C LEU A 55 -11.20 21.85 -0.84
N ASP A 56 -11.09 22.97 -1.59
CA ASP A 56 -12.04 23.28 -2.66
C ASP A 56 -12.17 22.12 -3.66
N ALA A 57 -13.39 21.89 -4.10
CA ALA A 57 -13.73 20.83 -5.04
C ALA A 57 -12.94 20.89 -6.36
N ALA A 58 -12.60 22.09 -6.81
CA ALA A 58 -11.80 22.30 -8.02
C ALA A 58 -10.31 22.02 -7.84
N ASP A 59 -9.83 21.97 -6.58
CA ASP A 59 -8.42 21.83 -6.26
C ASP A 59 -7.94 20.36 -6.21
N TYR A 60 -8.84 19.36 -6.29
CA TYR A 60 -8.44 17.96 -6.27
C TYR A 60 -9.31 17.03 -7.12
N GLU A 61 -8.73 15.95 -7.55
CA GLU A 61 -9.39 14.81 -8.19
C GLU A 61 -9.08 13.50 -7.44
N VAL A 62 -9.93 12.49 -7.62
CA VAL A 62 -9.79 11.16 -7.02
C VAL A 62 -9.80 10.10 -8.11
N LEU A 63 -8.72 9.34 -8.22
CA LEU A 63 -8.58 8.26 -9.19
C LEU A 63 -8.73 6.92 -8.45
N ILE A 64 -9.83 6.24 -8.70
CA ILE A 64 -10.10 4.91 -8.18
C ILE A 64 -9.56 3.89 -9.18
N VAL A 65 -8.52 3.16 -8.78
CA VAL A 65 -7.90 2.13 -9.63
C VAL A 65 -8.33 0.76 -9.16
N ASP A 66 -9.24 0.14 -9.93
CA ASP A 66 -9.75 -1.20 -9.63
C ASP A 66 -8.81 -2.26 -10.21
N ASP A 67 -8.07 -2.93 -9.32
CA ASP A 67 -7.05 -3.94 -9.65
C ASP A 67 -7.65 -5.34 -9.92
N GLY A 68 -8.94 -5.47 -9.76
CA GLY A 68 -9.72 -6.66 -10.11
C GLY A 68 -11.12 -6.24 -10.52
N PRO A 69 -11.26 -5.62 -11.72
CA PRO A 69 -12.51 -4.99 -12.13
C PRO A 69 -13.73 -5.88 -11.92
N SER A 70 -14.70 -5.35 -11.16
CA SER A 70 -15.95 -6.02 -10.86
C SER A 70 -17.13 -5.09 -11.00
N ASP A 71 -18.31 -5.63 -11.34
CA ASP A 71 -19.53 -4.85 -11.47
C ASP A 71 -19.92 -4.17 -10.13
N ALA A 72 -19.66 -4.82 -8.99
CA ALA A 72 -19.95 -4.27 -7.68
C ALA A 72 -19.09 -3.04 -7.36
N THR A 73 -17.77 -3.09 -7.63
CA THR A 73 -16.88 -1.93 -7.46
C THR A 73 -17.26 -0.81 -8.42
N ARG A 74 -17.49 -1.16 -9.69
CA ARG A 74 -17.87 -0.21 -10.74
C ARG A 74 -19.16 0.53 -10.37
N ALA A 75 -20.21 -0.18 -9.98
CA ALA A 75 -21.50 0.42 -9.65
C ALA A 75 -21.39 1.48 -8.54
N ILE A 76 -20.63 1.20 -7.49
CA ILE A 76 -20.39 2.18 -6.41
C ILE A 76 -19.66 3.41 -6.93
N VAL A 77 -18.60 3.24 -7.71
CA VAL A 77 -17.85 4.39 -8.22
C VAL A 77 -18.68 5.20 -9.20
N GLU A 78 -19.47 4.58 -10.08
CA GLU A 78 -20.37 5.26 -11.01
C GLU A 78 -21.44 6.07 -10.28
N GLU A 79 -21.98 5.56 -9.15
CA GLU A 79 -22.91 6.34 -8.31
C GLU A 79 -22.25 7.62 -7.76
N TRP A 80 -21.00 7.55 -7.33
CA TRP A 80 -20.25 8.73 -6.90
C TRP A 80 -19.91 9.68 -8.06
N ILE A 81 -19.56 9.16 -9.23
CA ILE A 81 -19.32 9.96 -10.45
C ILE A 81 -20.59 10.73 -10.84
N MET A 82 -21.77 10.11 -10.76
CA MET A 82 -23.04 10.82 -11.04
C MET A 82 -23.29 11.98 -10.09
N ARG A 83 -22.87 11.87 -8.82
CA ARG A 83 -23.00 12.94 -7.81
C ARG A 83 -21.91 14.00 -7.94
N GLN A 84 -20.70 13.65 -8.42
CA GLN A 84 -19.50 14.47 -8.47
C GLN A 84 -18.74 14.27 -9.79
N PRO A 85 -19.31 14.62 -10.96
CA PRO A 85 -18.87 14.12 -12.28
C PRO A 85 -17.46 14.57 -12.71
N GLN A 86 -16.92 15.64 -12.12
CA GLN A 86 -15.60 16.16 -12.50
C GLN A 86 -14.49 15.83 -11.51
N ARG A 87 -14.80 15.08 -10.44
CA ARG A 87 -13.87 14.85 -9.33
C ARG A 87 -13.39 13.42 -9.21
N ILE A 88 -14.13 12.46 -9.76
CA ILE A 88 -13.84 11.04 -9.60
C ILE A 88 -13.61 10.42 -10.97
N VAL A 89 -12.49 9.69 -11.08
CA VAL A 89 -12.11 8.92 -12.27
C VAL A 89 -12.04 7.45 -11.90
N TYR A 90 -12.77 6.58 -12.60
CA TYR A 90 -12.65 5.14 -12.47
C TYR A 90 -11.66 4.60 -13.50
N ILE A 91 -10.70 3.80 -13.07
CA ILE A 91 -9.68 3.16 -13.90
C ILE A 91 -9.72 1.65 -13.65
N ALA A 92 -10.20 0.90 -14.63
CA ALA A 92 -10.09 -0.56 -14.62
C ALA A 92 -8.65 -0.98 -14.95
N ASN A 93 -8.00 -1.74 -14.06
CA ASN A 93 -6.67 -2.28 -14.32
C ASN A 93 -6.77 -3.66 -14.97
N HIS A 94 -6.47 -3.74 -16.26
CA HIS A 94 -6.40 -4.98 -17.05
C HIS A 94 -4.95 -5.44 -17.30
N GLY A 95 -3.98 -4.73 -16.73
CA GLY A 95 -2.55 -5.00 -16.90
C GLY A 95 -1.96 -5.82 -15.75
N PRO A 96 -0.69 -5.64 -15.42
CA PRO A 96 -0.11 -6.24 -14.22
C PRO A 96 -0.92 -5.91 -12.98
N HIS A 97 -1.13 -6.92 -12.11
CA HIS A 97 -1.91 -6.79 -10.90
C HIS A 97 -1.02 -6.67 -9.66
N GLY A 98 -1.57 -6.06 -8.64
CA GLY A 98 -0.95 -5.81 -7.34
C GLY A 98 -0.94 -4.32 -6.97
N PRO A 99 -0.76 -3.99 -5.70
CA PRO A 99 -0.89 -2.61 -5.21
C PRO A 99 0.12 -1.65 -5.85
N ALA A 100 1.32 -2.12 -6.19
CA ALA A 100 2.32 -1.33 -6.90
C ALA A 100 1.84 -0.95 -8.31
N ALA A 101 1.33 -1.92 -9.07
CA ALA A 101 0.83 -1.70 -10.43
C ALA A 101 -0.41 -0.79 -10.44
N ALA A 102 -1.35 -1.02 -9.51
CA ALA A 102 -2.53 -0.18 -9.38
C ALA A 102 -2.17 1.28 -9.06
N ARG A 103 -1.24 1.51 -8.10
CA ARG A 103 -0.77 2.87 -7.79
C ARG A 103 -0.05 3.52 -8.99
N ASN A 104 0.76 2.75 -9.75
CA ASN A 104 1.40 3.24 -10.96
C ASN A 104 0.37 3.69 -12.01
N ARG A 105 -0.64 2.87 -12.24
CA ARG A 105 -1.72 3.21 -13.15
C ARG A 105 -2.42 4.53 -12.76
N GLY A 106 -2.67 4.71 -11.47
CA GLY A 106 -3.32 5.90 -10.95
C GLY A 106 -2.48 7.15 -11.11
N TRP A 107 -1.25 7.18 -10.62
CA TRP A 107 -0.43 8.39 -10.69
C TRP A 107 -0.05 8.79 -12.12
N GLN A 108 0.08 7.82 -13.03
CA GLN A 108 0.33 8.09 -14.46
C GLN A 108 -0.87 8.76 -15.14
N ALA A 109 -2.09 8.41 -14.74
CA ALA A 109 -3.33 8.99 -15.26
C ALA A 109 -3.71 10.33 -14.58
N ALA A 110 -3.13 10.63 -13.42
CA ALA A 110 -3.42 11.80 -12.62
C ALA A 110 -3.07 13.12 -13.33
N ALA A 111 -3.79 14.23 -13.09
CA ALA A 111 -3.54 15.54 -13.70
C ALA A 111 -2.64 16.45 -12.86
N ALA A 112 -2.67 16.33 -11.51
CA ALA A 112 -1.94 17.23 -10.61
C ALA A 112 -0.43 16.98 -10.56
N GLN A 113 0.31 17.97 -10.06
CA GLN A 113 1.74 17.86 -9.80
C GLN A 113 2.07 17.20 -8.44
N ILE A 114 1.10 17.16 -7.53
CA ILE A 114 1.20 16.45 -6.26
C ILE A 114 0.25 15.27 -6.31
N ILE A 115 0.78 14.09 -6.01
CA ILE A 115 0.02 12.85 -5.95
C ILE A 115 -0.09 12.42 -4.49
N ALA A 116 -1.31 12.24 -4.01
CA ALA A 116 -1.61 11.70 -2.70
C ALA A 116 -2.04 10.24 -2.85
N PHE A 117 -1.48 9.35 -2.04
CA PHE A 117 -1.87 7.94 -2.00
C PHE A 117 -2.60 7.65 -0.69
N THR A 118 -3.68 6.92 -0.79
CA THR A 118 -4.38 6.30 0.34
C THR A 118 -4.98 4.97 -0.07
N ASP A 119 -5.32 4.11 0.89
CA ASP A 119 -5.90 2.79 0.60
C ASP A 119 -7.44 2.85 0.66
N ASP A 120 -8.12 1.90 0.03
CA ASP A 120 -9.58 1.84 -0.05
C ASP A 120 -10.29 1.50 1.28
N ASP A 121 -9.55 1.13 2.31
CA ASP A 121 -10.02 0.84 3.66
C ASP A 121 -9.64 1.90 4.71
N THR A 122 -9.20 3.06 4.25
CA THR A 122 -8.89 4.22 5.07
C THR A 122 -10.06 5.20 5.14
N VAL A 123 -10.03 6.06 6.16
CA VAL A 123 -10.95 7.19 6.32
C VAL A 123 -10.11 8.46 6.52
N PRO A 124 -9.79 9.19 5.44
CA PRO A 124 -9.08 10.45 5.54
C PRO A 124 -9.86 11.49 6.35
N ASP A 125 -9.15 12.22 7.25
CA ASP A 125 -9.71 13.36 7.98
C ASP A 125 -10.17 14.45 7.00
N PRO A 126 -11.21 15.24 7.30
CA PRO A 126 -11.64 16.34 6.43
C PRO A 126 -10.54 17.33 6.03
N ASN A 127 -9.51 17.49 6.84
CA ASN A 127 -8.36 18.36 6.54
C ASN A 127 -7.15 17.62 5.96
N TRP A 128 -7.28 16.35 5.60
CA TRP A 128 -6.17 15.52 5.12
C TRP A 128 -5.42 16.14 3.93
N LEU A 129 -6.15 16.53 2.88
CA LEU A 129 -5.55 17.16 1.70
C LEU A 129 -4.99 18.54 1.98
N ALA A 130 -5.71 19.37 2.73
CA ALA A 130 -5.25 20.71 3.11
C ALA A 130 -3.98 20.63 3.98
N GLY A 131 -3.95 19.72 4.96
CA GLY A 131 -2.80 19.48 5.82
C GLY A 131 -1.58 18.94 5.05
N GLY A 132 -1.80 18.07 4.08
CA GLY A 132 -0.75 17.58 3.18
C GLY A 132 -0.17 18.70 2.32
N LEU A 133 -1.03 19.46 1.63
CA LEU A 133 -0.57 20.54 0.77
C LEU A 133 0.16 21.65 1.54
N ALA A 134 -0.28 21.99 2.75
CA ALA A 134 0.36 23.00 3.59
C ALA A 134 1.77 22.58 4.06
N ALA A 135 2.08 21.28 4.10
CA ALA A 135 3.37 20.75 4.52
C ALA A 135 4.42 20.73 3.38
N PHE A 136 4.03 20.93 2.11
CA PHE A 136 4.96 20.98 1.00
C PHE A 136 5.75 22.30 0.99
N GLU A 137 7.04 22.19 1.17
CA GLU A 137 8.04 23.23 0.92
C GLU A 137 8.67 23.00 -0.46
N PRO A 138 9.34 24.00 -1.06
CA PRO A 138 9.94 23.87 -2.39
C PRO A 138 10.85 22.64 -2.57
N GLU A 139 11.65 22.33 -1.55
CA GLU A 139 12.65 21.23 -1.61
C GLU A 139 12.08 19.87 -1.14
N VAL A 140 10.84 19.82 -0.68
CA VAL A 140 10.23 18.57 -0.20
C VAL A 140 9.71 17.77 -1.39
N GLU A 141 10.17 16.54 -1.53
CA GLU A 141 9.84 15.62 -2.61
C GLU A 141 8.69 14.68 -2.25
N ALA A 142 8.62 14.28 -0.99
CA ALA A 142 7.56 13.42 -0.49
C ALA A 142 7.18 13.77 0.94
N LEU A 143 5.92 13.50 1.31
CA LEU A 143 5.41 13.64 2.66
C LEU A 143 4.89 12.31 3.18
N VAL A 144 5.04 12.10 4.47
CA VAL A 144 4.41 11.02 5.21
C VAL A 144 3.38 11.63 6.14
N GLY A 145 2.11 11.32 5.92
CA GLY A 145 1.02 11.73 6.79
C GLY A 145 0.94 10.86 8.05
N ARG A 146 0.11 11.29 8.99
CA ARG A 146 -0.16 10.54 10.21
C ARG A 146 -1.24 9.48 9.96
N VAL A 147 -0.95 8.23 10.33
CA VAL A 147 -1.94 7.13 10.33
C VAL A 147 -2.34 6.88 11.78
N VAL A 148 -3.63 6.68 12.01
CA VAL A 148 -4.19 6.23 13.29
C VAL A 148 -4.95 4.93 13.05
N MET A 149 -4.68 3.92 13.85
CA MET A 149 -5.33 2.61 13.79
C MET A 149 -6.10 2.33 15.08
N PRO A 150 -7.41 2.62 15.13
CA PRO A 150 -8.21 2.36 16.31
C PRO A 150 -8.15 0.88 16.71
N LEU A 151 -7.76 0.61 17.95
CA LEU A 151 -7.72 -0.74 18.51
C LEU A 151 -8.71 -0.87 19.66
N PRO A 152 -9.29 -2.06 19.89
CA PRO A 152 -10.01 -2.34 21.12
C PRO A 152 -9.06 -2.40 22.33
N ASP A 153 -9.60 -2.30 23.54
CA ASP A 153 -8.80 -2.36 24.79
C ASP A 153 -7.95 -3.62 24.91
N GLN A 154 -8.44 -4.73 24.36
CA GLN A 154 -7.74 -6.01 24.30
C GLN A 154 -7.67 -6.49 22.84
N PRO A 155 -6.70 -6.00 22.06
CA PRO A 155 -6.57 -6.39 20.66
C PRO A 155 -6.12 -7.85 20.52
N THR A 156 -6.46 -8.46 19.41
CA THR A 156 -5.84 -9.72 18.98
C THR A 156 -4.38 -9.51 18.59
N ASP A 157 -3.60 -10.56 18.48
CA ASP A 157 -2.22 -10.50 17.96
C ASP A 157 -2.17 -9.90 16.53
N TYR A 158 -3.17 -10.23 15.71
CA TYR A 158 -3.30 -9.65 14.36
C TYR A 158 -3.54 -8.14 14.38
N GLU A 159 -4.47 -7.66 15.20
CA GLU A 159 -4.77 -6.23 15.30
C GLU A 159 -3.56 -5.46 15.84
N ARG A 160 -2.88 -6.00 16.84
CA ARG A 160 -1.65 -5.42 17.37
C ARG A 160 -0.50 -5.40 16.35
N ASP A 161 -0.34 -6.47 15.56
CA ASP A 161 0.66 -6.51 14.48
C ASP A 161 0.34 -5.48 13.38
N ALA A 162 -0.94 -5.36 13.00
CA ALA A 162 -1.38 -4.36 12.04
C ALA A 162 -1.13 -2.92 12.50
N SER A 163 -1.31 -2.63 13.79
CA SER A 163 -1.14 -1.27 14.33
C SER A 163 0.29 -0.73 14.25
N HIS A 164 1.30 -1.57 13.98
CA HIS A 164 2.65 -1.09 13.70
C HIS A 164 2.73 -0.19 12.46
N LEU A 165 1.67 -0.15 11.63
CA LEU A 165 1.56 0.78 10.51
C LEU A 165 1.58 2.25 10.98
N GLU A 166 1.08 2.56 12.19
CA GLU A 166 1.11 3.91 12.77
C GLU A 166 2.53 4.46 12.95
N THR A 167 3.49 3.58 13.23
CA THR A 167 4.89 3.93 13.51
C THR A 167 5.83 3.64 12.35
N ALA A 168 5.30 3.21 11.22
CA ALA A 168 6.10 2.94 10.04
C ALA A 168 6.67 4.25 9.46
N GLU A 169 7.92 4.22 9.01
CA GLU A 169 8.62 5.41 8.51
C GLU A 169 8.01 5.96 7.21
N PHE A 170 7.40 5.09 6.40
CA PHE A 170 6.75 5.45 5.15
C PHE A 170 5.69 4.40 4.79
N VAL A 171 4.47 4.86 4.52
CA VAL A 171 3.35 3.99 4.14
C VAL A 171 2.52 4.63 3.02
N THR A 172 2.13 3.81 2.05
CA THR A 172 1.30 4.28 0.95
C THR A 172 -0.17 4.47 1.31
N ALA A 173 -0.58 4.04 2.50
CA ALA A 173 -1.89 4.35 3.05
C ALA A 173 -2.06 5.86 3.38
N ASN A 174 -0.96 6.60 3.53
CA ASN A 174 -0.97 8.04 3.76
C ASN A 174 0.37 8.68 3.38
N CYS A 175 0.58 8.91 2.11
CA CYS A 175 1.75 9.66 1.64
C CYS A 175 1.42 10.56 0.46
N PHE A 176 2.22 11.59 0.28
CA PHE A 176 2.15 12.50 -0.86
C PHE A 176 3.52 12.53 -1.54
N CYS A 177 3.53 12.63 -2.85
CA CYS A 177 4.77 12.69 -3.62
C CYS A 177 4.63 13.65 -4.80
N ARG A 178 5.71 14.36 -5.14
CA ARG A 178 5.74 15.14 -6.39
C ARG A 178 5.73 14.20 -7.59
N ARG A 179 4.97 14.55 -8.61
CA ARG A 179 4.91 13.79 -9.87
C ARG A 179 6.30 13.63 -10.52
N HIS A 180 7.13 14.67 -10.51
CA HIS A 180 8.46 14.58 -11.11
C HIS A 180 9.34 13.55 -10.38
N THR A 181 9.20 13.40 -9.05
CA THR A 181 9.90 12.39 -8.26
C THR A 181 9.41 10.98 -8.60
N LEU A 182 8.09 10.80 -8.75
CA LEU A 182 7.53 9.53 -9.26
C LEU A 182 8.08 9.20 -10.65
N ASN A 183 8.16 10.17 -11.55
CA ASN A 183 8.75 9.99 -12.88
C ASN A 183 10.24 9.62 -12.79
N LEU A 184 11.02 10.33 -11.99
CA LEU A 184 12.45 10.08 -11.81
C LEU A 184 12.71 8.66 -11.28
N LEU A 185 11.91 8.23 -10.30
CA LEU A 185 12.02 6.92 -9.69
C LEU A 185 11.22 5.83 -10.43
N GLN A 186 10.52 6.15 -11.52
CA GLN A 186 9.67 5.24 -12.29
C GLN A 186 8.55 4.60 -11.47
N GLY A 187 7.99 5.33 -10.49
CA GLY A 187 6.92 4.88 -9.62
C GLY A 187 7.28 3.69 -8.73
N PHE A 188 6.34 2.80 -8.48
CA PHE A 188 6.51 1.61 -7.65
C PHE A 188 7.01 0.43 -8.47
N ASP A 189 7.80 -0.45 -7.86
CA ASP A 189 8.29 -1.67 -8.52
C ASP A 189 7.20 -2.75 -8.54
N GLU A 190 6.65 -3.03 -9.71
CA GLU A 190 5.52 -3.95 -9.90
C GLU A 190 5.86 -5.43 -9.68
N ARG A 191 7.12 -5.76 -9.43
CA ARG A 191 7.51 -7.10 -8.98
C ARG A 191 6.98 -7.41 -7.59
N PHE A 192 6.67 -6.40 -6.76
CA PHE A 192 5.96 -6.53 -5.49
C PHE A 192 4.46 -6.68 -5.75
N ARG A 193 4.01 -7.92 -5.95
CA ARG A 193 2.63 -8.24 -6.35
C ARG A 193 1.64 -8.36 -5.18
N LEU A 194 2.10 -8.30 -3.95
CA LEU A 194 1.28 -8.30 -2.74
C LEU A 194 1.50 -6.99 -1.99
N ALA A 195 0.53 -6.60 -1.16
CA ALA A 195 0.66 -5.45 -0.26
C ALA A 195 1.70 -5.77 0.84
N TRP A 196 2.96 -5.71 0.47
CA TRP A 196 4.11 -5.98 1.32
C TRP A 196 5.41 -5.55 0.65
N ARG A 197 6.07 -4.56 1.24
CA ARG A 197 7.40 -4.03 0.85
C ARG A 197 7.46 -3.15 -0.40
N GLU A 198 6.38 -2.97 -1.14
CA GLU A 198 6.34 -2.01 -2.25
C GLU A 198 6.54 -0.56 -1.77
N ASP A 199 6.00 -0.23 -0.59
CA ASP A 199 6.19 1.03 0.13
C ASP A 199 7.63 1.19 0.63
N SER A 200 8.17 0.15 1.28
CA SER A 200 9.56 0.13 1.75
C SER A 200 10.56 0.28 0.60
N ASP A 201 10.30 -0.37 -0.55
CA ASP A 201 11.14 -0.24 -1.75
C ASP A 201 11.10 1.20 -2.30
N PHE A 202 9.91 1.78 -2.39
CA PHE A 202 9.78 3.16 -2.86
C PHE A 202 10.45 4.15 -1.90
N HIS A 203 10.26 3.98 -0.60
CA HIS A 203 10.92 4.76 0.44
C HIS A 203 12.46 4.67 0.33
N PHE A 204 13.00 3.46 0.17
CA PHE A 204 14.44 3.28 0.06
C PHE A 204 15.01 3.94 -1.20
N ARG A 205 14.30 3.90 -2.32
CA ARG A 205 14.70 4.61 -3.53
C ARG A 205 14.64 6.14 -3.37
N LEU A 206 13.67 6.67 -2.62
CA LEU A 206 13.65 8.09 -2.25
C LEU A 206 14.90 8.47 -1.43
N LEU A 207 15.25 7.65 -0.42
CA LEU A 207 16.45 7.88 0.41
C LEU A 207 17.75 7.81 -0.41
N GLU A 208 17.88 6.82 -1.30
CA GLU A 208 19.05 6.64 -2.16
C GLU A 208 19.18 7.76 -3.20
N ALA A 209 18.08 8.34 -3.63
CA ALA A 209 18.06 9.52 -4.50
C ALA A 209 18.33 10.85 -3.74
N GLY A 210 18.49 10.80 -2.41
CA GLY A 210 18.67 12.01 -1.59
C GLY A 210 17.41 12.89 -1.50
N ALA A 211 16.23 12.33 -1.76
CA ALA A 211 14.97 13.06 -1.70
C ALA A 211 14.65 13.54 -0.28
N ARG A 212 14.24 14.81 -0.15
CA ARG A 212 13.78 15.34 1.14
C ARG A 212 12.37 14.84 1.43
N ILE A 213 12.25 13.99 2.45
CA ILE A 213 10.99 13.46 2.96
C ILE A 213 10.66 14.20 4.25
N LYS A 214 9.41 14.66 4.42
CA LYS A 214 8.96 15.39 5.59
C LYS A 214 7.70 14.75 6.17
N ALA A 215 7.58 14.76 7.50
CA ALA A 215 6.34 14.39 8.17
C ALA A 215 5.30 15.50 8.02
N ALA A 216 4.05 15.13 7.74
CA ALA A 216 2.89 16.00 7.64
C ALA A 216 1.82 15.57 8.66
N PRO A 217 1.97 15.86 9.95
CA PRO A 217 1.05 15.39 10.99
C PRO A 217 -0.37 15.94 10.84
N GLY A 218 -0.55 17.06 10.12
CA GLY A 218 -1.86 17.60 9.75
C GLY A 218 -2.59 16.81 8.66
N ALA A 219 -1.87 15.93 7.93
CA ALA A 219 -2.47 15.01 6.99
C ALA A 219 -2.81 13.70 7.71
N LEU A 220 -3.97 13.66 8.37
CA LEU A 220 -4.41 12.52 9.19
C LEU A 220 -5.29 11.57 8.38
N VAL A 221 -5.03 10.27 8.53
CA VAL A 221 -5.87 9.18 7.99
C VAL A 221 -6.13 8.18 9.11
N GLU A 222 -7.39 7.84 9.35
CA GLU A 222 -7.77 6.69 10.13
C GLU A 222 -7.74 5.44 9.24
N HIS A 223 -7.10 4.37 9.73
CA HIS A 223 -7.00 3.10 9.04
C HIS A 223 -7.49 1.96 9.95
N PRO A 224 -8.80 1.70 10.01
CA PRO A 224 -9.36 0.66 10.86
C PRO A 224 -8.82 -0.71 10.51
N VAL A 225 -8.46 -1.50 11.52
CA VAL A 225 -8.03 -2.87 11.29
C VAL A 225 -9.20 -3.70 10.76
N ARG A 226 -9.00 -4.34 9.62
CA ARG A 226 -10.03 -5.21 9.03
C ARG A 226 -10.23 -6.46 9.85
N PRO A 227 -11.48 -6.92 10.03
CA PRO A 227 -11.74 -8.24 10.61
C PRO A 227 -10.95 -9.32 9.86
N ALA A 228 -10.28 -10.18 10.60
CA ALA A 228 -9.52 -11.28 10.03
C ALA A 228 -10.07 -12.63 10.48
N ARG A 229 -9.97 -13.64 9.60
CA ARG A 229 -10.33 -15.00 9.96
C ARG A 229 -9.30 -15.61 10.91
N TRP A 230 -9.72 -16.55 11.70
CA TRP A 230 -8.85 -17.34 12.57
C TRP A 230 -7.68 -17.95 11.80
N GLY A 231 -6.47 -17.84 12.33
CA GLY A 231 -5.25 -18.33 11.67
C GLY A 231 -4.72 -17.47 10.52
N VAL A 232 -5.20 -16.23 10.34
CA VAL A 232 -4.77 -15.33 9.25
C VAL A 232 -3.25 -15.18 9.16
N SER A 233 -2.55 -15.16 10.29
CA SER A 233 -1.10 -15.02 10.37
C SER A 233 -0.32 -16.12 9.65
N ILE A 234 -0.89 -17.32 9.50
CA ILE A 234 -0.32 -18.42 8.70
C ILE A 234 -0.28 -18.04 7.21
N PHE A 235 -1.40 -17.54 6.69
CA PHE A 235 -1.52 -17.18 5.26
C PHE A 235 -0.66 -15.96 4.91
N GLN A 236 -0.46 -15.06 5.88
CA GLN A 236 0.38 -13.87 5.70
C GLN A 236 1.87 -14.21 5.53
N GLN A 237 2.35 -15.40 5.96
CA GLN A 237 3.75 -15.80 5.79
C GLN A 237 4.20 -15.79 4.32
N LYS A 238 3.29 -16.00 3.36
CA LYS A 238 3.59 -15.92 1.93
C LYS A 238 4.18 -14.57 1.50
N LYS A 239 3.86 -13.49 2.20
CA LYS A 239 4.37 -12.14 1.92
C LYS A 239 5.89 -12.04 2.09
N ILE A 240 6.50 -12.88 2.94
CA ILE A 240 7.95 -12.91 3.24
C ILE A 240 8.79 -13.14 1.97
N VAL A 241 8.24 -13.74 0.93
CA VAL A 241 8.90 -13.87 -0.38
C VAL A 241 9.46 -12.52 -0.86
N PHE A 242 8.74 -11.43 -0.62
CA PHE A 242 9.14 -10.10 -1.07
C PHE A 242 10.20 -9.43 -0.18
N ASP A 243 10.41 -9.92 1.04
CA ASP A 243 11.56 -9.49 1.86
C ASP A 243 12.88 -9.81 1.16
N ALA A 244 12.96 -10.96 0.45
CA ALA A 244 14.13 -11.35 -0.33
C ALA A 244 14.36 -10.39 -1.53
N LEU A 245 13.29 -9.94 -2.19
CA LEU A 245 13.39 -8.94 -3.26
C LEU A 245 13.88 -7.59 -2.73
N LEU A 246 13.29 -7.12 -1.63
CA LEU A 246 13.71 -5.88 -0.99
C LEU A 246 15.19 -5.94 -0.55
N TYR A 247 15.58 -7.04 0.09
CA TYR A 247 16.98 -7.25 0.50
C TYR A 247 17.92 -7.29 -0.70
N LYS A 248 17.54 -7.94 -1.80
CA LYS A 248 18.35 -7.96 -3.03
C LYS A 248 18.61 -6.56 -3.59
N LYS A 249 17.60 -5.70 -3.56
CA LYS A 249 17.68 -4.33 -4.08
C LYS A 249 18.45 -3.40 -3.13
N HIS A 250 18.17 -3.49 -1.83
CA HIS A 250 18.62 -2.55 -0.81
C HIS A 250 19.20 -3.26 0.42
N PRO A 251 20.29 -4.05 0.30
CA PRO A 251 20.77 -4.90 1.40
C PRO A 251 21.17 -4.10 2.65
N LYS A 252 21.77 -2.92 2.49
CA LYS A 252 22.17 -2.06 3.61
C LYS A 252 20.95 -1.47 4.33
N LEU A 253 20.04 -0.85 3.59
CA LEU A 253 18.83 -0.24 4.16
C LEU A 253 17.91 -1.29 4.77
N TYR A 254 17.80 -2.47 4.16
CA TYR A 254 17.05 -3.59 4.75
C TYR A 254 17.59 -3.97 6.14
N ARG A 255 18.92 -4.12 6.29
CA ARG A 255 19.54 -4.45 7.58
C ARG A 255 19.46 -3.33 8.61
N GLN A 256 19.44 -2.10 8.18
CA GLN A 256 19.33 -0.93 9.05
C GLN A 256 17.89 -0.67 9.53
N ARG A 257 16.89 -0.82 8.64
CA ARG A 257 15.53 -0.33 8.88
C ARG A 257 14.46 -1.42 9.00
N ILE A 258 14.69 -2.59 8.42
CA ILE A 258 13.71 -3.68 8.47
C ILE A 258 14.13 -4.73 9.49
N ARG A 259 15.33 -5.28 9.33
CA ARG A 259 15.82 -6.33 10.23
C ARG A 259 17.35 -6.45 10.17
N ALA A 260 17.97 -6.15 11.29
CA ALA A 260 19.44 -6.18 11.41
C ALA A 260 20.01 -7.60 11.26
N THR A 261 19.37 -8.60 11.88
CA THR A 261 19.85 -10.00 11.91
C THR A 261 18.80 -10.97 11.37
N PRO A 262 19.21 -12.13 10.85
CA PRO A 262 18.26 -13.20 10.51
C PRO A 262 17.41 -13.65 11.71
N ARG A 263 16.29 -14.29 11.46
CA ARG A 263 15.43 -14.92 12.49
C ARG A 263 16.01 -16.25 12.98
N TRP A 264 17.14 -16.18 13.70
CA TRP A 264 17.82 -17.36 14.24
C TRP A 264 16.92 -18.22 15.12
N ASP A 265 15.99 -17.59 15.83
CA ASP A 265 14.93 -18.25 16.59
C ASP A 265 14.08 -19.20 15.72
N TYR A 266 13.66 -18.76 14.53
CA TYR A 266 12.88 -19.59 13.60
C TYR A 266 13.72 -20.72 13.01
N TYR A 267 14.99 -20.44 12.67
CA TYR A 267 15.89 -21.47 12.17
C TYR A 267 16.17 -22.55 13.24
N LEU A 268 16.31 -22.16 14.52
CA LEU A 268 16.49 -23.11 15.61
C LEU A 268 15.26 -24.00 15.80
N ILE A 269 14.04 -23.43 15.76
CA ILE A 269 12.78 -24.18 15.82
C ILE A 269 12.71 -25.20 14.67
N VAL A 270 13.03 -24.78 13.45
CA VAL A 270 12.99 -25.65 12.26
C VAL A 270 14.06 -26.74 12.32
N LEU A 271 15.29 -26.40 12.72
CA LEU A 271 16.37 -27.38 12.91
C LEU A 271 16.00 -28.42 13.96
N SER A 272 15.38 -27.99 15.07
CA SER A 272 14.92 -28.93 16.11
C SER A 272 13.87 -29.90 15.56
N LEU A 273 12.93 -29.47 14.73
CA LEU A 273 11.96 -30.35 14.07
C LEU A 273 12.66 -31.40 13.17
N PHE A 274 13.63 -30.98 12.36
CA PHE A 274 14.39 -31.91 11.53
C PHE A 274 15.20 -32.90 12.37
N THR A 275 15.79 -32.45 13.50
CA THR A 275 16.54 -33.31 14.41
C THR A 275 15.63 -34.33 15.10
N ILE A 276 14.39 -33.94 15.48
CA ILE A 276 13.39 -34.89 16.01
C ILE A 276 13.13 -35.99 14.98
N LEU A 277 12.81 -35.63 13.76
CA LEU A 277 12.46 -36.57 12.68
C LEU A 277 13.65 -37.50 12.37
N ALA A 278 14.86 -36.94 12.26
CA ALA A 278 16.07 -37.72 12.00
C ALA A 278 16.41 -38.68 13.16
N GLY A 279 16.30 -38.21 14.41
CA GLY A 279 16.53 -39.03 15.61
C GLY A 279 15.56 -40.19 15.72
N LEU A 280 14.27 -39.96 15.44
CA LEU A 280 13.26 -41.03 15.43
C LEU A 280 13.54 -42.05 14.30
N ALA A 281 13.82 -41.55 13.09
CA ALA A 281 14.09 -42.42 11.94
C ALA A 281 15.36 -43.29 12.11
N SER A 282 16.37 -42.80 12.83
CA SER A 282 17.65 -43.50 13.08
C SER A 282 17.69 -44.24 14.40
N GLY A 283 16.61 -44.32 15.19
CA GLY A 283 16.53 -44.99 16.46
C GLY A 283 17.24 -44.29 17.64
N HIS A 284 17.66 -43.02 17.44
CA HIS A 284 18.34 -42.22 18.48
C HIS A 284 17.32 -41.45 19.34
N GLY A 285 16.55 -42.16 20.16
CA GLY A 285 15.45 -41.62 20.97
C GLY A 285 15.84 -40.47 21.90
N LEU A 286 17.02 -40.51 22.53
CA LEU A 286 17.53 -39.46 23.41
C LEU A 286 17.79 -38.16 22.63
N LEU A 287 18.30 -38.23 21.40
CA LEU A 287 18.51 -37.09 20.52
C LEU A 287 17.18 -36.47 20.12
N ALA A 288 16.19 -37.30 19.75
CA ALA A 288 14.85 -36.86 19.42
C ALA A 288 14.17 -36.17 20.62
N ALA A 289 14.30 -36.73 21.82
CA ALA A 289 13.74 -36.15 23.05
C ALA A 289 14.39 -34.80 23.39
N GLY A 290 15.72 -34.69 23.33
CA GLY A 290 16.44 -33.45 23.56
C GLY A 290 16.03 -32.33 22.56
N ALA A 291 15.96 -32.66 21.26
CA ALA A 291 15.48 -31.75 20.24
C ALA A 291 14.01 -31.35 20.45
N GLY A 292 13.17 -32.28 20.94
CA GLY A 292 11.77 -32.00 21.31
C GLY A 292 11.64 -30.98 22.43
N LEU A 293 12.49 -31.06 23.45
CA LEU A 293 12.52 -30.05 24.52
C LEU A 293 12.94 -28.67 24.01
N VAL A 294 13.94 -28.61 23.11
CA VAL A 294 14.33 -27.33 22.47
C VAL A 294 13.19 -26.75 21.63
N TRP A 295 12.58 -27.58 20.79
CA TRP A 295 11.43 -27.16 19.97
C TRP A 295 10.27 -26.63 20.81
N PHE A 296 9.89 -27.37 21.84
CA PHE A 296 8.80 -27.00 22.75
C PHE A 296 9.13 -25.69 23.49
N GLY A 297 10.32 -25.57 24.07
CA GLY A 297 10.74 -24.36 24.80
C GLY A 297 10.75 -23.11 23.92
N MET A 298 11.31 -23.21 22.71
CA MET A 298 11.37 -22.09 21.76
C MET A 298 9.98 -21.71 21.24
N THR A 299 9.12 -22.69 20.98
CA THR A 299 7.75 -22.45 20.54
C THR A 299 6.91 -21.83 21.66
N ALA A 300 7.04 -22.33 22.88
CA ALA A 300 6.38 -21.74 24.07
C ALA A 300 6.87 -20.32 24.36
N TRP A 301 8.15 -20.05 24.20
CA TRP A 301 8.70 -18.70 24.30
C TRP A 301 8.11 -17.78 23.24
N PHE A 302 8.05 -18.21 21.97
CA PHE A 302 7.44 -17.45 20.89
C PHE A 302 5.95 -17.20 21.13
N PHE A 303 5.20 -18.21 21.56
CA PHE A 303 3.81 -18.07 21.99
C PHE A 303 3.67 -17.01 23.10
N SER A 304 4.54 -17.08 24.13
CA SER A 304 4.46 -16.14 25.26
C SER A 304 4.68 -14.68 24.86
N ILE A 305 5.49 -14.41 23.84
CA ILE A 305 5.68 -13.07 23.29
C ILE A 305 4.41 -12.60 22.57
N ARG A 306 3.80 -13.47 21.79
CA ARG A 306 2.63 -13.13 20.99
C ARG A 306 1.38 -12.83 21.81
N ILE A 307 1.20 -13.48 22.95
CA ILE A 307 0.06 -13.25 23.84
C ILE A 307 0.23 -12.05 24.78
N ARG A 308 1.40 -11.39 24.80
CA ARG A 308 1.62 -10.21 25.66
C ARG A 308 0.80 -9.04 25.16
N GLY A 309 -0.06 -8.48 26.03
CA GLY A 309 -0.90 -7.32 25.67
C GLY A 309 -1.98 -7.61 24.64
N THR A 310 -2.38 -8.89 24.47
CA THR A 310 -3.47 -9.28 23.57
C THR A 310 -4.63 -9.93 24.33
N ALA A 311 -5.76 -10.06 23.66
CA ALA A 311 -6.94 -10.75 24.19
C ALA A 311 -6.59 -12.17 24.66
N ARG A 312 -7.21 -12.60 25.80
CA ARG A 312 -6.96 -13.91 26.39
C ARG A 312 -8.19 -14.83 26.31
N THR A 313 -8.98 -14.67 25.27
CA THR A 313 -10.09 -15.60 25.03
C THR A 313 -9.56 -17.00 24.69
N PRO A 314 -10.26 -18.09 25.08
CA PRO A 314 -9.81 -19.46 24.75
C PRO A 314 -9.54 -19.66 23.26
N SER A 315 -10.39 -19.10 22.38
CA SER A 315 -10.21 -19.17 20.93
C SER A 315 -8.90 -18.50 20.48
N HIS A 316 -8.61 -17.29 20.99
CA HIS A 316 -7.39 -16.59 20.64
C HIS A 316 -6.14 -17.29 21.18
N LEU A 317 -6.18 -17.81 22.40
CA LEU A 317 -5.05 -18.58 22.95
C LEU A 317 -4.78 -19.86 22.15
N ALA A 318 -5.84 -20.58 21.73
CA ALA A 318 -5.70 -21.75 20.86
C ALA A 318 -5.12 -21.37 19.49
N GLU A 319 -5.55 -20.26 18.91
CA GLU A 319 -4.98 -19.70 17.67
C GLU A 319 -3.48 -19.40 17.84
N MET A 320 -3.12 -18.73 18.92
CA MET A 320 -1.73 -18.37 19.19
C MET A 320 -0.86 -19.61 19.41
N ALA A 321 -1.37 -20.63 20.10
CA ALA A 321 -0.64 -21.88 20.32
C ALA A 321 -0.36 -22.60 18.98
N LEU A 322 -1.38 -22.81 18.16
CA LEU A 322 -1.23 -23.47 16.87
C LEU A 322 -0.35 -22.67 15.91
N THR A 323 -0.63 -21.37 15.77
CA THR A 323 0.09 -20.53 14.82
C THR A 323 1.55 -20.30 15.24
N SER A 324 1.89 -20.32 16.54
CA SER A 324 3.27 -20.25 17.00
C SER A 324 4.10 -21.48 16.64
N ALA A 325 3.46 -22.64 16.53
CA ALA A 325 4.13 -23.84 16.04
C ALA A 325 4.33 -23.84 14.51
N LEU A 326 3.37 -23.26 13.76
CA LEU A 326 3.34 -23.31 12.29
C LEU A 326 4.05 -22.14 11.61
N ILE A 327 4.07 -20.96 12.21
CA ILE A 327 4.69 -19.76 11.62
C ILE A 327 6.18 -19.95 11.35
N PRO A 328 7.04 -20.42 12.29
CA PRO A 328 8.47 -20.53 12.03
C PRO A 328 8.83 -21.41 10.82
N PRO A 329 8.29 -22.64 10.66
CA PRO A 329 8.59 -23.44 9.46
C PRO A 329 8.05 -22.81 8.17
N LEU A 330 6.87 -22.20 8.18
CA LEU A 330 6.31 -21.53 7.02
C LEU A 330 7.12 -20.28 6.65
N ALA A 331 7.54 -19.49 7.62
CA ALA A 331 8.37 -18.31 7.40
C ALA A 331 9.74 -18.70 6.79
N VAL A 332 10.40 -19.73 7.30
CA VAL A 332 11.66 -20.24 6.74
C VAL A 332 11.44 -20.77 5.33
N TYR A 333 10.36 -21.51 5.10
CA TYR A 333 10.00 -21.99 3.75
C TYR A 333 9.82 -20.84 2.75
N TRP A 334 8.97 -19.84 3.08
CA TRP A 334 8.72 -18.72 2.16
C TRP A 334 9.94 -17.83 1.98
N ARG A 335 10.81 -17.73 2.98
CA ARG A 335 12.11 -17.07 2.87
C ARG A 335 13.01 -17.79 1.88
N ALA A 336 13.11 -19.13 1.96
CA ALA A 336 13.87 -19.95 1.00
C ALA A 336 13.30 -19.83 -0.42
N VAL A 337 11.96 -19.87 -0.57
CA VAL A 337 11.29 -19.63 -1.86
C VAL A 337 11.65 -18.27 -2.41
N GLY A 338 11.64 -17.21 -1.58
CA GLY A 338 12.03 -15.87 -1.99
C GLY A 338 13.50 -15.78 -2.41
N ALA A 339 14.40 -16.38 -1.64
CA ALA A 339 15.83 -16.43 -1.93
C ALA A 339 16.11 -17.11 -3.29
N LEU A 340 15.47 -18.25 -3.55
CA LEU A 340 15.57 -18.97 -4.81
C LEU A 340 14.96 -18.19 -5.97
N ARG A 341 13.72 -17.66 -5.80
CA ARG A 341 13.00 -16.92 -6.83
C ARG A 341 13.76 -15.67 -7.29
N PHE A 342 14.31 -14.94 -6.35
CA PHE A 342 15.01 -13.69 -6.65
C PHE A 342 16.54 -13.87 -6.76
N LYS A 343 17.05 -15.10 -6.64
CA LYS A 343 18.48 -15.44 -6.74
C LYS A 343 19.34 -14.54 -5.85
N VAL A 344 19.09 -14.60 -4.54
CA VAL A 344 19.78 -13.82 -3.52
C VAL A 344 20.04 -14.65 -2.27
N GLY A 345 21.25 -14.57 -1.69
CA GLY A 345 21.56 -15.15 -0.39
C GLY A 345 20.84 -14.38 0.72
N PHE A 346 19.66 -14.84 1.12
CA PHE A 346 18.80 -14.15 2.08
C PHE A 346 18.44 -15.08 3.25
N LEU A 347 18.99 -14.79 4.44
CA LEU A 347 18.75 -15.50 5.69
C LEU A 347 18.07 -14.60 6.72
#